data_b21f5ec7dcc86fd24e538ce9989665c1
#
_entry.id   b21f5ec7dcc86fd24e538ce9989665c1
#
_cell.length_a   1.000
_cell.length_b   1.000
_cell.length_c   1.000
_cell.angle_alpha   90.00
_cell.angle_beta   90.00
_cell.angle_gamma   90.00
#
_symmetry.space_group_name_H-M   'P 1'
#
loop_
_entity.id
_entity.type
_entity.pdbx_description
1 polymer ?
#
loop_
_entity_poly.entity_id
_entity_poly.type
_entity_poly.pdbx_seq_one_letter_code
_entity_poly.pdbx_strand_id
1 'polypeptide(L)'
;MHQLRKFARSAAAAAAVFVLVAGCSSVKLDEQTPAPITDATAGAGGTKTDPRAVAPVTAASTQAVDPFTDPANPLSKKSVFFDFDSFVVKTEFQPLVEAHGKYLASNSGRRVTVEGHTDERGGREYNLALGQKRAEAVKQRLMLMGARDAQVETVSFGKEKPRATGSTEEAWAQNRRADIVYK
;
A
#
# COMPACT_ATOMS: atom_id res chain seq x y z
N MET A 1 -51.10 -39.21 16.75
CA MET A 1 -50.37 -40.32 16.09
C MET A 1 -50.25 -40.08 14.59
N HIS A 2 -49.52 -39.10 14.13
CA HIS A 2 -49.36 -38.88 12.67
C HIS A 2 -48.12 -38.08 12.25
N GLN A 3 -47.04 -38.17 13.02
CA GLN A 3 -45.79 -37.43 12.67
C GLN A 3 -44.49 -38.30 12.71
N LEU A 4 -44.62 -39.60 12.50
CA LEU A 4 -43.49 -40.53 12.56
C LEU A 4 -43.26 -41.31 11.26
N ARG A 5 -43.29 -40.66 10.10
CA ARG A 5 -43.02 -41.33 8.80
C ARG A 5 -42.35 -40.44 7.76
N LYS A 6 -41.31 -39.69 8.08
CA LYS A 6 -40.53 -39.01 7.02
C LYS A 6 -39.01 -38.97 7.25
N PHE A 7 -38.46 -39.94 7.97
CA PHE A 7 -37.00 -40.10 8.08
C PHE A 7 -36.56 -41.46 7.52
N ALA A 8 -36.75 -41.69 6.25
CA ALA A 8 -36.08 -42.78 5.57
C ALA A 8 -36.15 -42.51 4.07
N ARG A 9 -35.07 -41.99 3.51
CA ARG A 9 -34.63 -42.12 2.10
C ARG A 9 -33.79 -40.92 1.70
N SER A 10 -32.48 -41.09 1.81
CA SER A 10 -31.47 -40.56 0.89
C SER A 10 -30.08 -40.87 1.45
N ALA A 11 -29.77 -42.15 1.50
CA ALA A 11 -28.41 -42.64 1.49
C ALA A 11 -28.21 -43.26 0.10
N ALA A 12 -27.42 -42.62 -0.74
CA ALA A 12 -26.67 -43.20 -1.85
C ALA A 12 -26.38 -42.13 -2.92
N ALA A 13 -25.18 -41.60 -2.91
CA ALA A 13 -24.41 -41.23 -4.12
C ALA A 13 -23.08 -40.59 -3.66
N ALA A 14 -22.21 -41.40 -3.06
CA ALA A 14 -20.78 -41.12 -3.02
C ALA A 14 -20.15 -41.94 -4.15
N ALA A 15 -19.86 -41.33 -5.26
CA ALA A 15 -19.06 -41.90 -6.33
C ALA A 15 -18.06 -40.85 -6.81
N ALA A 16 -16.84 -41.01 -6.35
CA ALA A 16 -15.56 -40.97 -7.06
C ALA A 16 -15.47 -40.04 -8.27
N VAL A 17 -14.74 -38.95 -8.13
CA VAL A 17 -13.91 -38.39 -9.20
C VAL A 17 -12.49 -38.18 -8.63
N PHE A 18 -11.69 -39.23 -8.77
CA PHE A 18 -10.25 -39.19 -8.71
C PHE A 18 -9.80 -38.94 -10.16
N VAL A 19 -9.37 -37.73 -10.49
CA VAL A 19 -8.70 -37.45 -11.75
C VAL A 19 -7.32 -36.87 -11.43
N LEU A 20 -6.36 -37.71 -11.58
CA LEU A 20 -4.97 -37.59 -11.98
C LEU A 20 -4.52 -36.21 -12.41
N VAL A 21 -3.67 -35.58 -11.60
CA VAL A 21 -2.75 -34.56 -12.05
C VAL A 21 -1.35 -35.19 -12.11
N ALA A 22 -1.04 -35.74 -13.27
CA ALA A 22 0.32 -36.06 -13.65
C ALA A 22 0.69 -35.11 -14.79
N GLY A 23 1.66 -34.23 -14.58
CA GLY A 23 2.12 -33.33 -15.64
C GLY A 23 3.14 -32.31 -15.16
N CYS A 24 4.18 -32.74 -14.44
CA CYS A 24 5.39 -31.95 -14.34
C CYS A 24 6.28 -32.26 -15.55
N SER A 25 6.16 -31.46 -16.62
CA SER A 25 7.18 -31.42 -17.66
C SER A 25 8.24 -30.41 -17.25
N SER A 26 9.36 -30.90 -16.77
CA SER A 26 10.58 -30.12 -16.58
C SER A 26 11.12 -29.70 -17.96
N VAL A 27 11.03 -28.42 -18.27
CA VAL A 27 11.72 -27.80 -19.39
C VAL A 27 13.19 -27.74 -19.02
N LYS A 28 14.05 -28.47 -19.77
CA LYS A 28 15.50 -28.32 -19.67
C LYS A 28 15.88 -26.94 -20.20
N LEU A 29 16.53 -26.12 -19.36
CA LEU A 29 17.25 -24.94 -19.83
C LEU A 29 18.42 -25.40 -20.69
N ASP A 30 18.44 -24.96 -21.94
CA ASP A 30 19.62 -25.05 -22.79
C ASP A 30 20.72 -24.17 -22.19
N GLU A 31 21.84 -24.82 -21.93
CA GLU A 31 23.08 -24.23 -21.48
C GLU A 31 23.62 -23.32 -22.60
N GLN A 32 23.43 -22.00 -22.44
CA GLN A 32 24.06 -21.04 -23.35
C GLN A 32 25.57 -21.01 -23.10
N THR A 33 26.34 -21.56 -24.04
CA THR A 33 27.77 -21.39 -24.14
C THR A 33 28.18 -19.93 -24.12
N PRO A 34 29.14 -19.52 -23.27
CA PRO A 34 29.64 -18.14 -23.28
C PRO A 34 30.40 -17.85 -24.57
N ALA A 35 30.10 -16.69 -25.17
CA ALA A 35 30.80 -16.18 -26.34
C ALA A 35 32.29 -15.92 -26.01
N PRO A 36 33.22 -16.21 -26.94
CA PRO A 36 34.64 -16.00 -26.71
C PRO A 36 34.98 -14.51 -26.69
N ILE A 37 35.70 -14.14 -25.62
CA ILE A 37 36.31 -12.81 -25.48
C ILE A 37 37.54 -12.81 -26.43
N THR A 38 37.45 -12.03 -27.49
CA THR A 38 38.63 -11.75 -28.33
C THR A 38 39.42 -10.61 -27.73
N ASP A 39 40.56 -10.92 -27.15
CA ASP A 39 41.61 -9.97 -26.80
C ASP A 39 42.17 -9.38 -28.12
N ALA A 40 41.96 -8.10 -28.33
CA ALA A 40 42.68 -7.34 -29.34
C ALA A 40 43.87 -6.62 -28.68
N THR A 41 45.01 -7.27 -28.75
CA THR A 41 46.30 -6.69 -28.34
C THR A 41 46.89 -5.89 -29.50
N ALA A 42 47.35 -4.70 -29.19
CA ALA A 42 48.41 -3.89 -29.75
C ALA A 42 48.28 -3.28 -31.15
N GLY A 43 48.26 -1.98 -31.15
CA GLY A 43 48.62 -1.09 -32.25
C GLY A 43 49.11 0.24 -31.70
N ALA A 44 50.42 0.40 -31.65
CA ALA A 44 51.07 1.64 -31.20
C ALA A 44 50.83 2.80 -32.17
N GLY A 45 50.50 3.98 -31.66
CA GLY A 45 50.41 5.21 -32.43
C GLY A 45 50.19 6.40 -31.48
N GLY A 46 51.28 7.07 -31.14
CA GLY A 46 51.23 8.22 -30.21
C GLY A 46 50.55 9.42 -30.80
N THR A 47 49.73 10.04 -30.02
CA THR A 47 49.39 11.50 -30.15
C THR A 47 49.20 12.01 -28.74
N LYS A 48 50.10 12.91 -28.34
CA LYS A 48 49.99 13.68 -27.12
C LYS A 48 48.76 14.54 -27.20
N THR A 49 47.74 14.19 -26.44
CA THR A 49 46.58 15.10 -26.24
C THR A 49 46.61 15.48 -24.77
N ASP A 50 46.71 16.80 -24.55
CA ASP A 50 46.67 17.57 -23.34
C ASP A 50 45.61 17.04 -22.36
N PRO A 51 45.95 16.78 -21.07
CA PRO A 51 44.96 16.41 -20.08
C PRO A 51 44.17 17.69 -19.73
N ARG A 52 43.14 17.94 -20.50
CA ARG A 52 42.13 18.93 -20.13
C ARG A 52 41.56 18.53 -18.77
N ALA A 53 41.96 19.28 -17.75
CA ALA A 53 41.43 19.15 -16.41
C ALA A 53 39.90 19.22 -16.46
N VAL A 54 39.27 18.06 -16.30
CA VAL A 54 37.86 17.96 -16.01
C VAL A 54 37.70 18.54 -14.61
N ALA A 55 37.24 19.79 -14.52
CA ALA A 55 36.85 20.36 -13.26
C ALA A 55 35.89 19.40 -12.58
N PRO A 56 36.06 19.09 -11.27
CA PRO A 56 35.10 18.30 -10.56
C PRO A 56 33.78 19.05 -10.64
N VAL A 57 32.78 18.49 -11.33
CA VAL A 57 31.39 18.90 -11.17
C VAL A 57 31.09 18.67 -9.70
N THR A 58 31.19 19.74 -8.94
CA THR A 58 30.63 19.79 -7.60
C THR A 58 29.16 19.46 -7.78
N ALA A 59 28.79 18.20 -7.53
CA ALA A 59 27.40 17.86 -7.38
C ALA A 59 26.87 18.80 -6.31
N ALA A 60 26.15 19.82 -6.74
CA ALA A 60 25.39 20.65 -5.81
C ALA A 60 24.58 19.65 -4.98
N SER A 61 24.94 19.52 -3.72
CA SER A 61 24.13 18.79 -2.76
C SER A 61 22.82 19.57 -2.67
N THR A 62 21.89 19.23 -3.55
CA THR A 62 20.50 19.58 -3.37
C THR A 62 20.16 18.98 -2.03
N GLN A 63 20.11 19.80 -0.97
CA GLN A 63 19.59 19.37 0.31
C GLN A 63 18.25 18.72 -0.03
N ALA A 64 18.16 17.40 0.11
CA ALA A 64 16.95 16.66 -0.19
C ALA A 64 15.90 17.20 0.78
N VAL A 65 15.01 18.05 0.26
CA VAL A 65 13.86 18.56 1.03
C VAL A 65 13.10 17.33 1.52
N ASP A 66 12.85 17.27 2.81
CA ASP A 66 12.09 16.18 3.40
C ASP A 66 10.76 16.08 2.66
N PRO A 67 10.44 14.94 2.00
CA PRO A 67 9.25 14.80 1.18
C PRO A 67 7.94 14.99 1.96
N PHE A 68 8.01 14.96 3.28
CA PHE A 68 6.85 15.19 4.15
C PHE A 68 6.59 16.67 4.47
N THR A 69 7.56 17.54 4.18
CA THR A 69 7.45 18.99 4.43
C THR A 69 7.22 19.81 3.17
N ASP A 70 7.49 19.23 2.00
CA ASP A 70 7.26 19.88 0.71
C ASP A 70 5.76 19.87 0.35
N PRO A 71 5.06 21.02 0.30
CA PRO A 71 3.64 21.08 -0.03
C PRO A 71 3.29 20.55 -1.42
N ALA A 72 4.25 20.56 -2.36
CA ALA A 72 4.07 20.01 -3.71
C ALA A 72 4.13 18.47 -3.72
N ASN A 73 4.75 17.86 -2.71
CA ASN A 73 4.86 16.41 -2.62
C ASN A 73 3.58 15.80 -2.03
N PRO A 74 2.97 14.78 -2.67
CA PRO A 74 1.80 14.09 -2.11
C PRO A 74 2.00 13.55 -0.69
N LEU A 75 3.24 13.22 -0.29
CA LEU A 75 3.57 12.72 1.05
C LEU A 75 3.40 13.76 2.16
N SER A 76 3.31 15.05 1.84
CA SER A 76 3.00 16.09 2.83
C SER A 76 1.55 16.02 3.31
N LYS A 77 0.64 15.53 2.47
CA LYS A 77 -0.77 15.34 2.78
C LYS A 77 -0.98 13.95 3.39
N LYS A 78 -1.47 13.90 4.61
CA LYS A 78 -1.56 12.65 5.39
C LYS A 78 -3.00 12.25 5.73
N SER A 79 -4.00 13.01 5.27
CA SER A 79 -5.41 12.79 5.62
C SER A 79 -6.23 12.38 4.41
N VAL A 80 -7.00 11.32 4.56
CA VAL A 80 -8.00 10.82 3.61
C VAL A 80 -9.38 11.12 4.19
N PHE A 81 -10.24 11.82 3.45
CA PHE A 81 -11.57 12.19 3.90
C PHE A 81 -12.65 11.30 3.30
N PHE A 82 -13.75 11.14 4.06
CA PHE A 82 -14.83 10.24 3.72
C PHE A 82 -16.18 10.96 3.71
N ASP A 83 -17.13 10.42 2.95
CA ASP A 83 -18.49 10.85 3.00
C ASP A 83 -19.19 10.40 4.30
N PHE A 84 -20.37 10.95 4.54
CA PHE A 84 -21.18 10.55 5.68
C PHE A 84 -21.46 9.05 5.62
N ASP A 85 -21.30 8.38 6.74
CA ASP A 85 -21.56 6.94 6.91
C ASP A 85 -20.83 6.03 5.91
N SER A 86 -19.70 6.49 5.37
CA SER A 86 -18.91 5.79 4.36
C SER A 86 -17.48 5.53 4.85
N PHE A 87 -16.91 4.41 4.41
CA PHE A 87 -15.51 4.03 4.53
C PHE A 87 -14.85 3.78 3.17
N VAL A 88 -15.50 4.20 2.08
CA VAL A 88 -14.97 4.07 0.72
C VAL A 88 -13.95 5.18 0.47
N VAL A 89 -12.72 4.82 0.13
CA VAL A 89 -11.67 5.77 -0.26
C VAL A 89 -12.04 6.36 -1.63
N LYS A 90 -12.29 7.67 -1.67
CA LYS A 90 -12.65 8.39 -2.89
C LYS A 90 -11.49 8.41 -3.88
N THR A 91 -11.82 8.52 -5.16
CA THR A 91 -10.83 8.55 -6.27
C THR A 91 -9.83 9.70 -6.12
N GLU A 92 -10.27 10.84 -5.59
CA GLU A 92 -9.41 12.01 -5.35
C GLU A 92 -8.25 11.77 -4.38
N PHE A 93 -8.39 10.81 -3.44
CA PHE A 93 -7.34 10.43 -2.48
C PHE A 93 -6.47 9.26 -2.94
N GLN A 94 -6.78 8.62 -4.07
CA GLN A 94 -5.98 7.52 -4.60
C GLN A 94 -4.51 7.91 -4.83
N PRO A 95 -4.20 9.05 -5.48
CA PRO A 95 -2.79 9.46 -5.69
C PRO A 95 -2.02 9.67 -4.38
N LEU A 96 -2.70 10.18 -3.34
CA LEU A 96 -2.12 10.35 -2.01
C LEU A 96 -1.76 9.00 -1.41
N VAL A 97 -2.72 8.09 -1.33
CA VAL A 97 -2.52 6.75 -0.74
C VAL A 97 -1.49 5.95 -1.53
N GLU A 98 -1.49 6.07 -2.87
CA GLU A 98 -0.50 5.44 -3.74
C GLU A 98 0.92 5.95 -3.44
N ALA A 99 1.11 7.25 -3.28
CA ALA A 99 2.42 7.83 -2.94
C ALA A 99 2.94 7.29 -1.60
N HIS A 100 2.09 7.25 -0.57
CA HIS A 100 2.45 6.68 0.74
C HIS A 100 2.75 5.18 0.66
N GLY A 101 1.97 4.41 -0.08
CA GLY A 101 2.19 2.97 -0.26
C GLY A 101 3.51 2.68 -0.94
N LYS A 102 3.84 3.37 -2.04
CA LYS A 102 5.13 3.27 -2.74
C LYS A 102 6.29 3.69 -1.85
N TYR A 103 6.12 4.75 -1.06
CA TYR A 103 7.14 5.18 -0.11
C TYR A 103 7.43 4.10 0.94
N LEU A 104 6.39 3.49 1.52
CA LEU A 104 6.54 2.40 2.48
C LEU A 104 7.17 1.15 1.85
N ALA A 105 6.82 0.81 0.63
CA ALA A 105 7.42 -0.30 -0.12
C ALA A 105 8.94 -0.13 -0.29
N SER A 106 9.36 1.11 -0.62
CA SER A 106 10.79 1.44 -0.80
C SER A 106 11.54 1.62 0.52
N ASN A 107 10.84 1.85 1.64
CA ASN A 107 11.42 2.15 2.96
C ASN A 107 10.98 1.12 4.00
N SER A 108 11.57 -0.06 3.95
CA SER A 108 11.15 -1.23 4.75
C SER A 108 11.22 -1.04 6.28
N GLY A 109 12.05 -0.11 6.75
CA GLY A 109 12.17 0.22 8.16
C GLY A 109 11.12 1.22 8.67
N ARG A 110 10.39 1.90 7.77
CA ARG A 110 9.36 2.86 8.15
C ARG A 110 8.07 2.15 8.52
N ARG A 111 7.38 2.70 9.51
CA ARG A 111 6.07 2.23 9.97
C ARG A 111 5.11 3.39 10.07
N VAL A 112 3.84 3.09 9.90
CA VAL A 112 2.74 4.05 10.03
C VAL A 112 1.64 3.47 10.89
N THR A 113 0.93 4.36 11.60
CA THR A 113 -0.37 4.06 12.17
C THR A 113 -1.42 4.81 11.36
N VAL A 114 -2.44 4.13 10.88
CA VAL A 114 -3.60 4.75 10.24
C VAL A 114 -4.67 4.94 11.30
N GLU A 115 -4.94 6.21 11.61
CA GLU A 115 -5.90 6.61 12.65
C GLU A 115 -7.25 6.93 12.01
N GLY A 116 -8.29 6.17 12.34
CA GLY A 116 -9.64 6.37 11.82
C GLY A 116 -10.51 7.23 12.74
N HIS A 117 -11.21 8.19 12.13
CA HIS A 117 -12.05 9.16 12.83
C HIS A 117 -13.43 9.28 12.18
N THR A 118 -14.40 9.74 12.97
CA THR A 118 -15.77 10.00 12.52
C THR A 118 -16.22 11.38 12.98
N ASP A 119 -17.34 11.85 12.46
CA ASP A 119 -18.05 12.98 13.06
C ASP A 119 -18.76 12.56 14.37
N GLU A 120 -19.36 13.50 15.05
CA GLU A 120 -19.96 13.30 16.38
C GLU A 120 -21.30 12.54 16.36
N ARG A 121 -21.95 12.41 15.19
CA ARG A 121 -23.27 11.80 15.06
C ARG A 121 -23.22 10.29 15.29
N GLY A 122 -24.25 9.76 15.95
CA GLY A 122 -24.36 8.34 16.25
C GLY A 122 -23.73 7.91 17.59
N GLY A 123 -23.86 6.63 17.90
CA GLY A 123 -23.36 6.02 19.12
C GLY A 123 -21.83 5.85 19.11
N ARG A 124 -21.24 5.71 20.29
CA ARG A 124 -19.78 5.58 20.45
C ARG A 124 -19.24 4.32 19.79
N GLU A 125 -19.86 3.19 20.06
CA GLU A 125 -19.44 1.88 19.55
C GLU A 125 -19.53 1.82 18.03
N TYR A 126 -20.61 2.39 17.48
CA TYR A 126 -20.78 2.51 16.04
C TYR A 126 -19.65 3.33 15.40
N ASN A 127 -19.34 4.48 15.98
CA ASN A 127 -18.28 5.37 15.47
C ASN A 127 -16.89 4.75 15.60
N LEU A 128 -16.62 3.99 16.66
CA LEU A 128 -15.40 3.23 16.77
C LEU A 128 -15.29 2.19 15.65
N ALA A 129 -16.36 1.45 15.39
CA ALA A 129 -16.39 0.47 14.30
C ALA A 129 -16.24 1.14 12.91
N LEU A 130 -16.91 2.27 12.67
CA LEU A 130 -16.80 3.01 11.41
C LEU A 130 -15.40 3.60 11.21
N GLY A 131 -14.81 4.16 12.27
CA GLY A 131 -13.43 4.65 12.23
C GLY A 131 -12.44 3.53 11.93
N GLN A 132 -12.64 2.33 12.52
CA GLN A 132 -11.80 1.16 12.23
C GLN A 132 -11.91 0.75 10.76
N LYS A 133 -13.12 0.67 10.20
CA LYS A 133 -13.33 0.37 8.78
C LYS A 133 -12.63 1.38 7.84
N ARG A 134 -12.63 2.67 8.19
CA ARG A 134 -11.92 3.72 7.45
C ARG A 134 -10.40 3.50 7.47
N ALA A 135 -9.85 3.24 8.66
CA ALA A 135 -8.43 2.95 8.79
C ALA A 135 -8.02 1.70 8.01
N GLU A 136 -8.81 0.64 8.07
CA GLU A 136 -8.59 -0.60 7.33
C GLU A 136 -8.69 -0.42 5.82
N ALA A 137 -9.64 0.40 5.34
CA ALA A 137 -9.76 0.71 3.91
C ALA A 137 -8.50 1.40 3.36
N VAL A 138 -7.93 2.34 4.13
CA VAL A 138 -6.66 2.99 3.76
C VAL A 138 -5.51 1.99 3.85
N LYS A 139 -5.39 1.19 4.91
CA LYS A 139 -4.38 0.12 5.05
C LYS A 139 -4.38 -0.81 3.85
N GLN A 140 -5.55 -1.32 3.46
CA GLN A 140 -5.68 -2.21 2.30
C GLN A 140 -5.14 -1.56 1.02
N ARG A 141 -5.41 -0.28 0.79
CA ARG A 141 -4.88 0.46 -0.35
C ARG A 141 -3.36 0.64 -0.30
N LEU A 142 -2.80 0.96 0.88
CA LEU A 142 -1.35 1.02 1.07
C LEU A 142 -0.67 -0.31 0.75
N MET A 143 -1.27 -1.44 1.20
CA MET A 143 -0.75 -2.78 0.92
C MET A 143 -0.82 -3.13 -0.57
N LEU A 144 -1.88 -2.76 -1.28
CA LEU A 144 -1.98 -2.93 -2.73
C LEU A 144 -0.86 -2.17 -3.48
N MET A 145 -0.36 -1.08 -2.92
CA MET A 145 0.76 -0.31 -3.47
C MET A 145 2.14 -0.82 -3.02
N GLY A 146 2.19 -1.93 -2.28
CA GLY A 146 3.43 -2.62 -1.90
C GLY A 146 3.87 -2.43 -0.44
N ALA A 147 3.13 -1.70 0.38
CA ALA A 147 3.40 -1.67 1.82
C ALA A 147 3.17 -3.05 2.44
N ARG A 148 4.03 -3.47 3.38
CA ARG A 148 3.87 -4.74 4.08
C ARG A 148 2.93 -4.58 5.26
N ASP A 149 2.19 -5.63 5.60
CA ASP A 149 1.25 -5.64 6.74
C ASP A 149 1.91 -5.17 8.06
N ALA A 150 3.13 -5.64 8.32
CA ALA A 150 3.91 -5.28 9.52
C ALA A 150 4.33 -3.80 9.58
N GLN A 151 4.19 -3.03 8.48
CA GLN A 151 4.49 -1.60 8.43
C GLN A 151 3.27 -0.74 8.77
N VAL A 152 2.05 -1.29 8.68
CA VAL A 152 0.81 -0.52 8.77
C VAL A 152 -0.08 -1.04 9.89
N GLU A 153 -0.16 -0.27 10.97
CA GLU A 153 -1.07 -0.49 12.08
C GLU A 153 -2.34 0.33 11.89
N THR A 154 -3.49 -0.14 12.37
CA THR A 154 -4.75 0.60 12.32
C THR A 154 -5.29 0.83 13.72
N VAL A 155 -5.76 2.03 13.99
CA VAL A 155 -6.40 2.41 15.26
C VAL A 155 -7.62 3.26 14.95
N SER A 156 -8.70 3.03 15.67
CA SER A 156 -9.88 3.88 15.61
C SER A 156 -10.00 4.73 16.86
N PHE A 157 -10.22 6.01 16.67
CA PHE A 157 -10.65 6.94 17.71
C PHE A 157 -12.15 7.26 17.61
N GLY A 158 -12.83 6.77 16.58
CA GLY A 158 -14.21 7.10 16.36
C GLY A 158 -14.42 8.63 16.41
N LYS A 159 -15.34 9.10 17.24
CA LYS A 159 -15.61 10.53 17.44
C LYS A 159 -14.83 11.20 18.57
N GLU A 160 -13.96 10.46 19.27
CA GLU A 160 -13.31 10.91 20.52
C GLU A 160 -12.17 11.92 20.27
N LYS A 161 -11.63 11.99 19.04
CA LYS A 161 -10.57 12.95 18.67
C LYS A 161 -10.99 13.79 17.46
N PRO A 162 -11.91 14.74 17.63
CA PRO A 162 -12.33 15.63 16.56
C PRO A 162 -11.18 16.58 16.18
N ARG A 163 -11.05 16.88 14.88
CA ARG A 163 -10.14 17.90 14.35
C ARG A 163 -10.81 19.28 14.36
N ALA A 164 -12.09 19.33 14.05
CA ALA A 164 -12.91 20.52 14.08
C ALA A 164 -14.03 20.35 15.09
N THR A 165 -14.28 21.41 15.87
CA THR A 165 -15.39 21.50 16.83
C THR A 165 -16.60 22.17 16.20
N GLY A 166 -17.78 21.83 16.67
CA GLY A 166 -19.06 22.38 16.19
C GLY A 166 -19.89 21.35 15.42
N SER A 167 -21.20 21.62 15.39
CA SER A 167 -22.21 20.72 14.80
C SER A 167 -22.64 21.24 13.43
N THR A 168 -21.67 21.53 12.55
CA THR A 168 -21.91 21.96 11.16
C THR A 168 -21.34 20.94 10.19
N GLU A 169 -21.84 20.92 8.95
CA GLU A 169 -21.37 19.98 7.94
C GLU A 169 -19.87 20.20 7.62
N GLU A 170 -19.37 21.44 7.67
CA GLU A 170 -17.96 21.77 7.46
C GLU A 170 -17.09 21.14 8.55
N ALA A 171 -17.52 21.20 9.82
CA ALA A 171 -16.81 20.57 10.94
C ALA A 171 -16.87 19.04 10.82
N TRP A 172 -18.04 18.49 10.52
CA TRP A 172 -18.22 17.05 10.34
C TRP A 172 -17.37 16.50 9.17
N ALA A 173 -17.33 17.22 8.05
CA ALA A 173 -16.52 16.81 6.90
C ALA A 173 -15.03 16.72 7.24
N GLN A 174 -14.49 17.63 8.09
CA GLN A 174 -13.12 17.57 8.57
C GLN A 174 -12.88 16.42 9.55
N ASN A 175 -13.90 15.99 10.28
CA ASN A 175 -13.80 14.90 11.24
C ASN A 175 -13.91 13.52 10.60
N ARG A 176 -14.63 13.37 9.49
CA ARG A 176 -14.75 12.11 8.74
C ARG A 176 -13.46 11.82 7.96
N ARG A 177 -12.44 11.32 8.64
CA ARG A 177 -11.11 11.14 8.04
C ARG A 177 -10.38 9.88 8.53
N ALA A 178 -9.34 9.53 7.83
CA ALA A 178 -8.27 8.65 8.29
C ALA A 178 -6.93 9.35 8.11
N ASP A 179 -6.12 9.40 9.15
CA ASP A 179 -4.81 10.05 9.15
C ASP A 179 -3.69 9.01 9.07
N ILE A 180 -2.69 9.23 8.21
CA ILE A 180 -1.50 8.39 8.07
C ILE A 180 -0.40 9.02 8.93
N VAL A 181 -0.09 8.39 10.08
CA VAL A 181 0.88 8.89 11.05
C VAL A 181 2.14 8.05 11.00
N TYR A 182 3.27 8.65 10.62
CA TYR A 182 4.58 7.99 10.59
C TYR A 182 5.19 7.91 11.98
N LYS A 183 5.82 6.74 12.28
CA LYS A 183 6.57 6.48 13.52
C LYS A 183 8.06 6.63 13.29
#